data_a1e6e69141a7379156dcf734426d7b78
#
_entry.id   a1e6e69141a7379156dcf734426d7b78
#
_cell.length_a   1.000
_cell.length_b   1.000
_cell.length_c   1.000
_cell.angle_alpha   90.00
_cell.angle_beta   90.00
_cell.angle_gamma   90.00
#
_symmetry.space_group_name_H-M   'P 1'
#
loop_
_entity.id
_entity.type
_entity.pdbx_description
1 polymer ?
#
loop_
_entity_poly.entity_id
_entity_poly.type
_entity_poly.pdbx_seq_one_letter_code
_entity_poly.pdbx_strand_id
1 'polypeptide(L)'
;TGKIHFDVNDKFIHLKVKAWDNANNPSEKEIKLFRTEENKLKIYNVFNFPNPFKNKTQFSFEVTQDFDLKLDVYSLGGRRIKSIEKFNLPAGFNVLDWNGRDAFENEIANGVYIYRLKAVNGKSVVSYIGRCAKYK
;
A
#
# COMPACT_ATOMS: atom_id res chain seq x y z
N THR A 1 -25.35 -0.72 -13.35
CA THR A 1 -24.98 -0.10 -13.24
C THR A 1 -24.77 0.13 -13.17
N GLY A 2 -25.11 -0.48 -13.16
CA GLY A 2 -24.67 0.06 -13.18
C GLY A 2 -24.34 0.47 -12.94
N LYS A 3 -24.39 0.22 -13.24
CA LYS A 3 -23.85 0.86 -13.01
C LYS A 3 -23.17 1.31 -12.64
N ILE A 4 -23.48 0.72 -12.67
CA ILE A 4 -22.72 1.28 -12.23
C ILE A 4 -21.96 1.59 -11.97
N HIS A 5 -22.01 1.17 -12.09
CA HIS A 5 -21.05 1.69 -11.84
C HIS A 5 -20.41 2.00 -11.27
N PHE A 6 -20.32 1.46 -11.17
CA PHE A 6 -19.51 1.98 -10.55
C PHE A 6 -18.84 2.16 -10.32
N ASP A 7 -18.99 1.46 -10.54
CA ASP A 7 -18.19 1.79 -10.32
C ASP A 7 -17.83 1.76 -9.73
N VAL A 8 -18.02 1.12 -9.76
CA VAL A 8 -17.53 1.23 -9.41
C VAL A 8 -17.05 1.35 -8.90
N ASN A 9 -17.15 0.85 -8.93
CA ASN A 9 -16.60 1.23 -8.66
C ASN A 9 -16.65 1.35 -8.34
N ASP A 10 -16.80 0.76 -8.62
CA ASP A 10 -16.79 1.01 -8.45
C ASP A 10 -17.05 0.89 -8.02
N LYS A 11 -17.36 0.45 -7.96
CA LYS A 11 -17.47 0.36 -7.70
C LYS A 11 -18.15 0.33 -7.39
N PHE A 12 -18.59 0.04 -7.52
CA PHE A 12 -19.30 0.09 -7.31
C PHE A 12 -19.93 0.11 -7.34
N ILE A 13 -20.29 -0.26 -7.48
CA ILE A 13 -20.80 -0.16 -7.65
C ILE A 13 -21.55 -0.26 -7.58
N HIS A 14 -22.02 -0.46 -7.55
CA HIS A 14 -22.78 -0.39 -7.69
C HIS A 14 -23.41 -0.42 -7.45
N LEU A 15 -23.94 -0.75 -7.73
CA LEU A 15 -24.60 -0.69 -7.74
C LEU A 15 -25.35 -0.84 -7.59
N LYS A 16 -26.04 -1.12 -7.68
CA LYS A 16 -26.72 -1.17 -7.86
C LYS A 16 -27.29 -1.33 -7.63
N VAL A 17 -27.89 -1.65 -7.68
CA VAL A 17 -28.38 -1.72 -7.82
C VAL A 17 -29.07 -2.00 -7.64
N LYS A 18 -29.64 -2.23 -7.90
CA LYS A 18 -30.18 -2.47 -8.04
C LYS A 18 -30.72 -2.83 -7.90
N ALA A 19 -31.31 -3.20 -8.07
CA ALA A 19 -31.56 -3.48 -8.19
C ALA A 19 -32.14 -3.73 -7.91
N TRP A 20 -32.71 -4.04 -8.10
CA TRP A 20 -32.95 -4.10 -8.03
C TRP A 20 -33.55 -4.51 -7.94
N ASP A 21 -33.92 -4.85 -8.08
CA ASP A 21 -34.27 -5.23 -8.20
C ASP A 21 -34.78 -5.66 -7.99
N ASN A 22 -35.55 -6.01 -8.15
CA ASN A 22 -35.86 -6.29 -8.10
C ASN A 22 -36.08 -6.77 -7.84
N ALA A 23 -36.62 -7.03 -8.38
CA ALA A 23 -36.61 -7.33 -8.08
C ALA A 23 -36.43 -7.83 -7.77
N ASN A 24 -36.50 -8.35 -7.95
CA ASN A 24 -36.04 -8.55 -7.59
C ASN A 24 -35.34 -8.70 -7.22
N ASN A 25 -35.03 -9.15 -7.29
CA ASN A 25 -34.17 -9.23 -6.87
C ASN A 25 -32.99 -9.66 -7.33
N PRO A 26 -32.56 -10.06 -7.84
CA PRO A 26 -31.40 -10.52 -8.60
C PRO A 26 -30.15 -9.76 -8.31
N SER A 27 -30.22 -8.84 -7.53
CA SER A 27 -29.12 -7.96 -7.15
C SER A 27 -28.03 -8.65 -6.34
N GLU A 28 -28.23 -9.89 -5.93
CA GLU A 28 -27.21 -10.62 -5.16
C GLU A 28 -25.95 -10.86 -5.96
N LYS A 29 -26.08 -11.10 -7.25
CA LYS A 29 -24.90 -11.31 -8.09
C LYS A 29 -23.99 -10.08 -8.10
N GLU A 30 -24.59 -8.93 -8.15
CA GLU A 30 -23.83 -7.69 -8.18
C GLU A 30 -23.10 -7.48 -6.86
N ILE A 31 -23.73 -7.86 -5.76
CA ILE A 31 -23.09 -7.75 -4.46
C ILE A 31 -21.84 -8.62 -4.41
N LYS A 32 -21.88 -9.81 -4.97
CA LYS A 32 -20.73 -10.69 -5.00
C LYS A 32 -19.57 -10.08 -5.78
N LEU A 33 -19.88 -9.41 -6.88
CA LEU A 33 -18.83 -8.76 -7.68
C LEU A 33 -18.14 -7.67 -6.87
N PHE A 34 -18.89 -6.89 -6.12
CA PHE A 34 -18.29 -5.86 -5.27
C PHE A 34 -17.37 -6.46 -4.22
N ARG A 35 -17.77 -7.58 -3.63
CA ARG A 35 -16.92 -8.22 -2.64
C ARG A 35 -15.61 -8.69 -3.25
N THR A 36 -15.65 -9.19 -4.48
CA THR A 36 -14.46 -9.62 -5.17
C THR A 36 -13.50 -8.46 -5.34
N GLU A 37 -14.02 -7.27 -5.71
CA GLU A 37 -13.21 -6.08 -5.83
C GLU A 37 -12.60 -5.70 -4.48
N GLU A 38 -13.38 -5.79 -3.42
CA GLU A 38 -12.92 -5.40 -2.09
C GLU A 38 -11.84 -6.31 -1.55
N ASN A 39 -11.73 -7.52 -2.10
CA ASN A 39 -10.76 -8.49 -1.61
C ASN A 39 -9.42 -8.41 -2.33
N LYS A 40 -9.25 -7.43 -3.20
CA LYS A 40 -7.96 -7.23 -3.85
C LYS A 40 -6.90 -6.77 -2.86
N LEU A 41 -5.68 -7.22 -3.10
CA LEU A 41 -4.55 -6.73 -2.32
C LEU A 41 -4.31 -5.27 -2.66
N LYS A 42 -4.30 -4.43 -1.63
CA LYS A 42 -4.06 -3.00 -1.79
C LYS A 42 -3.20 -2.51 -0.64
N ILE A 43 -2.39 -1.51 -0.92
CA ILE A 43 -1.65 -0.78 0.09
C ILE A 43 -2.10 0.68 -0.02
N TYR A 44 -2.43 1.29 1.12
CA TYR A 44 -3.01 2.64 1.12
C TYR A 44 -2.72 3.33 2.44
N ASN A 45 -3.05 4.62 2.50
CA ASN A 45 -2.81 5.46 3.68
C ASN A 45 -1.35 5.39 4.12
N VAL A 46 -0.44 5.56 3.14
CA VAL A 46 0.99 5.47 3.41
C VAL A 46 1.50 6.81 3.90
N PHE A 47 2.16 6.79 5.06
CA PHE A 47 2.77 7.98 5.65
C PHE A 47 4.19 7.66 6.06
N ASN A 48 5.04 8.64 5.92
CA ASN A 48 6.42 8.57 6.38
C ASN A 48 6.64 9.71 7.37
N PHE A 49 6.96 9.37 8.62
CA PHE A 49 7.10 10.39 9.65
C PHE A 49 8.16 9.97 10.66
N PRO A 50 9.04 10.87 11.08
CA PRO A 50 9.19 12.24 10.61
C PRO A 50 9.79 12.31 9.21
N ASN A 51 9.42 13.36 8.49
CA ASN A 51 9.92 13.61 7.13
C ASN A 51 9.97 15.12 6.93
N PRO A 52 11.14 15.76 6.91
CA PRO A 52 12.47 15.14 6.94
C PRO A 52 12.79 14.49 8.28
N PHE A 53 13.67 13.52 8.24
CA PHE A 53 14.10 12.84 9.45
C PHE A 53 15.58 13.13 9.72
N LYS A 54 15.95 13.01 11.00
CA LYS A 54 17.35 13.24 11.41
C LYS A 54 18.09 11.92 11.54
N ASN A 55 17.56 11.02 12.34
CA ASN A 55 18.23 9.75 12.63
C ASN A 55 17.40 8.56 12.21
N LYS A 56 16.10 8.60 12.45
CA LYS A 56 15.24 7.48 12.15
C LYS A 56 13.88 7.97 11.69
N THR A 57 13.15 7.12 11.02
CA THR A 57 11.83 7.44 10.54
C THR A 57 10.98 6.18 10.54
N GLN A 58 9.68 6.35 10.36
CA GLN A 58 8.73 5.25 10.30
C GLN A 58 7.92 5.36 9.03
N PHE A 59 7.47 4.21 8.56
CA PHE A 59 6.50 4.12 7.47
C PHE A 59 5.26 3.46 8.05
N SER A 60 4.13 4.14 7.99
CA SER A 60 2.87 3.56 8.40
C SER A 60 1.98 3.41 7.18
N PHE A 61 1.21 2.34 7.15
CA PHE A 61 0.39 2.05 5.98
C PHE A 61 -0.64 0.99 6.34
N GLU A 62 -1.60 0.81 5.46
CA GLU A 62 -2.63 -0.21 5.63
C GLU A 62 -2.63 -1.13 4.42
N VAL A 63 -2.86 -2.41 4.68
CA VAL A 63 -2.90 -3.43 3.63
C VAL A 63 -4.17 -4.25 3.81
N THR A 64 -4.81 -4.59 2.71
CA THR A 64 -6.13 -5.24 2.75
C THR A 64 -6.08 -6.72 3.04
N GLN A 65 -4.91 -7.36 2.93
CA GLN A 65 -4.74 -8.79 3.16
C GLN A 65 -3.42 -9.02 3.89
N ASP A 66 -3.25 -10.21 4.46
CA ASP A 66 -1.95 -10.59 5.02
C ASP A 66 -0.90 -10.55 3.91
N PHE A 67 0.33 -10.24 4.26
CA PHE A 67 1.32 -9.96 3.23
C PHE A 67 2.74 -10.13 3.71
N ASP A 68 3.65 -10.26 2.76
CA ASP A 68 5.08 -10.08 2.98
C ASP A 68 5.46 -8.71 2.48
N LEU A 69 6.39 -8.06 3.16
CA LEU A 69 6.74 -6.68 2.88
C LEU A 69 8.20 -6.56 2.49
N LYS A 70 8.46 -5.73 1.50
CA LYS A 70 9.82 -5.33 1.18
C LYS A 70 9.86 -3.82 1.04
N LEU A 71 10.73 -3.18 1.81
CA LEU A 71 11.00 -1.75 1.68
C LEU A 71 12.37 -1.60 1.03
N ASP A 72 12.41 -0.89 -0.08
CA ASP A 72 13.66 -0.50 -0.72
C ASP A 72 13.78 1.01 -0.70
N VAL A 73 14.97 1.50 -0.36
CA VAL A 73 15.25 2.93 -0.36
C VAL A 73 16.36 3.20 -1.38
N TYR A 74 16.14 4.19 -2.22
CA TYR A 74 17.04 4.53 -3.32
C TYR A 74 17.46 5.99 -3.24
N SER A 75 18.69 6.25 -3.67
CA SER A 75 19.11 7.64 -3.93
C SER A 75 18.37 8.15 -5.17
N LEU A 76 18.40 9.45 -5.39
CA LEU A 76 17.79 10.03 -6.58
C LEU A 76 18.43 9.51 -7.86
N GLY A 77 19.70 9.10 -7.80
CA GLY A 77 20.37 8.51 -8.96
C GLY A 77 20.01 7.07 -9.22
N GLY A 78 19.17 6.46 -8.36
CA GLY A 78 18.71 5.09 -8.59
C GLY A 78 19.51 4.03 -7.87
N ARG A 79 20.49 4.39 -7.05
CA ARG A 79 21.28 3.41 -6.31
C ARG A 79 20.53 2.97 -5.07
N ARG A 80 20.40 1.65 -4.88
CA ARG A 80 19.70 1.13 -3.71
C ARG A 80 20.56 1.33 -2.46
N ILE A 81 20.00 1.98 -1.46
CA ILE A 81 20.67 2.33 -0.22
C ILE A 81 20.40 1.27 0.84
N LYS A 82 19.15 0.82 0.92
CA LYS A 82 18.71 -0.08 1.99
C LYS A 82 17.57 -0.94 1.50
N SER A 83 17.51 -2.17 1.98
CA SER A 83 16.40 -3.06 1.73
C SER A 83 16.04 -3.73 3.05
N ILE A 84 14.75 -3.70 3.40
CA ILE A 84 14.23 -4.33 4.62
C ILE A 84 13.10 -5.25 4.23
N GLU A 85 13.13 -6.48 4.73
CA GLU A 85 12.09 -7.46 4.46
C GLU A 85 11.44 -7.89 5.76
N LYS A 86 10.12 -8.03 5.72
CA LYS A 86 9.33 -8.57 6.83
C LYS A 86 8.35 -9.56 6.25
N PHE A 87 8.10 -10.63 6.98
CA PHE A 87 7.27 -11.72 6.48
C PHE A 87 6.07 -11.95 7.38
N ASN A 88 4.99 -12.44 6.79
CA ASN A 88 3.79 -12.86 7.52
C ASN A 88 3.20 -11.72 8.36
N LEU A 89 3.03 -10.57 7.73
CA LEU A 89 2.42 -9.42 8.40
C LEU A 89 0.90 -9.49 8.23
N PRO A 90 0.16 -9.05 9.24
CA PRO A 90 -1.30 -9.12 9.19
C PRO A 90 -1.89 -8.00 8.36
N ALA A 91 -3.06 -8.26 7.80
CA ALA A 91 -3.86 -7.22 7.16
C ALA A 91 -4.14 -6.10 8.17
N GLY A 92 -4.39 -4.90 7.66
CA GLY A 92 -4.72 -3.76 8.49
C GLY A 92 -3.56 -2.79 8.61
N PHE A 93 -3.51 -2.08 9.71
CA PHE A 93 -2.52 -1.05 9.98
C PHE A 93 -1.19 -1.67 10.36
N ASN A 94 -0.12 -1.21 9.72
CA ASN A 94 1.23 -1.70 9.98
C ASN A 94 2.19 -0.52 10.05
N VAL A 95 3.27 -0.70 10.82
CA VAL A 95 4.34 0.30 10.96
C VAL A 95 5.67 -0.39 10.76
N LEU A 96 6.53 0.23 9.97
CA LEU A 96 7.89 -0.24 9.74
C LEU A 96 8.87 0.85 10.13
N ASP A 97 9.81 0.50 10.99
CA ASP A 97 10.84 1.44 11.44
C ASP A 97 12.08 1.31 10.57
N TRP A 98 12.73 2.44 10.33
CA TRP A 98 14.03 2.46 9.65
C TRP A 98 14.95 3.40 10.42
N ASN A 99 16.15 2.90 10.71
CA ASN A 99 17.13 3.65 11.48
C ASN A 99 17.87 4.71 10.66
N GLY A 100 17.49 4.90 9.39
CA GLY A 100 18.09 5.92 8.55
C GLY A 100 19.51 5.60 8.08
N ARG A 101 19.91 4.35 8.16
CA ARG A 101 21.25 3.94 7.79
C ARG A 101 21.21 3.06 6.55
N ASP A 102 22.34 3.02 5.84
CA ASP A 102 22.42 2.20 4.63
C ASP A 102 22.63 0.72 5.00
N ALA A 103 22.83 -0.11 3.97
CA ALA A 103 22.98 -1.54 4.16
C ALA A 103 24.21 -1.91 4.99
N PHE A 104 25.17 -1.01 5.09
CA PHE A 104 26.41 -1.23 5.85
C PHE A 104 26.37 -0.53 7.21
N GLU A 105 25.19 -0.05 7.61
CA GLU A 105 24.93 0.65 8.88
C GLU A 105 25.65 1.99 8.98
N ASN A 106 25.95 2.59 7.84
CA ASN A 106 26.54 3.94 7.80
C ASN A 106 25.43 4.97 7.67
N GLU A 107 25.67 6.16 8.24
CA GLU A 107 24.75 7.28 8.05
C GLU A 107 24.74 7.67 6.58
N ILE A 108 23.55 8.00 6.10
CA ILE A 108 23.41 8.45 4.71
C ILE A 108 23.51 9.99 4.68
N ALA A 109 23.84 10.51 3.52
CA ALA A 109 23.97 11.95 3.33
C ALA A 109 22.61 12.62 3.42
N ASN A 110 22.63 13.92 3.77
CA ASN A 110 21.41 14.73 3.69
C ASN A 110 20.94 14.78 2.25
N GLY A 111 19.63 14.73 2.06
CA GLY A 111 19.05 14.80 0.74
C GLY A 111 17.73 14.08 0.66
N VAL A 112 17.22 13.98 -0.55
CA VAL A 112 15.94 13.33 -0.83
C VAL A 112 16.21 11.91 -1.32
N TYR A 113 15.41 10.99 -0.83
CA TYR A 113 15.48 9.56 -1.19
C TYR A 113 14.11 9.10 -1.65
N ILE A 114 14.12 8.07 -2.49
CA ILE A 114 12.88 7.46 -2.97
C ILE A 114 12.75 6.12 -2.28
N TYR A 115 11.56 5.83 -1.77
CA TYR A 115 11.31 4.53 -1.15
C TYR A 115 10.18 3.82 -1.89
N ARG A 116 10.24 2.51 -1.87
CA ARG A 116 9.20 1.66 -2.42
C ARG A 116 8.80 0.63 -1.38
N LEU A 117 7.50 0.62 -1.07
CA LEU A 117 6.90 -0.41 -0.24
C LEU A 117 6.23 -1.40 -1.17
N LYS A 118 6.63 -2.65 -1.09
CA LYS A 118 6.06 -3.70 -1.92
C LYS A 118 5.42 -4.74 -1.01
N ALA A 119 4.13 -5.00 -1.23
CA ALA A 119 3.38 -6.00 -0.48
C ALA A 119 3.06 -7.15 -1.41
N VAL A 120 3.25 -8.37 -0.93
CA VAL A 120 3.06 -9.58 -1.71
C VAL A 120 2.16 -10.53 -0.94
N ASN A 121 1.14 -11.04 -1.61
CA ASN A 121 0.29 -12.11 -1.08
C ASN A 121 0.11 -13.11 -2.21
N GLY A 122 0.82 -14.25 -2.10
CA GLY A 122 0.80 -15.24 -3.15
C GLY A 122 1.30 -14.67 -4.46
N LYS A 123 0.42 -14.64 -5.47
CA LYS A 123 0.78 -14.09 -6.78
C LYS A 123 0.46 -12.62 -6.91
N SER A 124 -0.21 -12.05 -5.93
CA SER A 124 -0.60 -10.63 -5.98
C SER A 124 0.53 -9.79 -5.44
N VAL A 125 0.86 -8.72 -6.15
CA VAL A 125 1.93 -7.80 -5.77
C VAL A 125 1.43 -6.38 -5.98
N VAL A 126 1.59 -5.53 -4.95
CA VAL A 126 1.30 -4.11 -5.08
C VAL A 126 2.46 -3.33 -4.52
N SER A 127 2.65 -2.13 -5.02
CA SER A 127 3.76 -1.28 -4.59
C SER A 127 3.28 0.15 -4.39
N TYR A 128 3.94 0.84 -3.49
CA TYR A 128 3.76 2.27 -3.29
C TYR A 128 5.13 2.93 -3.31
N ILE A 129 5.25 4.00 -4.08
CA ILE A 129 6.52 4.73 -4.21
C ILE A 129 6.31 6.13 -3.65
N GLY A 130 7.22 6.55 -2.76
CA GLY A 130 7.16 7.86 -2.17
C GLY A 130 8.54 8.44 -1.99
N ARG A 131 8.59 9.60 -1.36
CA ARG A 131 9.84 10.30 -1.10
C ARG A 131 10.01 10.51 0.40
N CYS A 132 11.24 10.46 0.84
CA CYS A 132 11.59 10.86 2.19
C CYS A 132 12.88 11.69 2.11
N ALA A 133 13.10 12.49 3.13
CA ALA A 133 14.27 13.38 3.13
C ALA A 133 14.99 13.25 4.45
N LYS A 134 16.31 13.24 4.37
CA LYS A 134 17.16 13.32 5.54
C LYS A 134 17.74 14.71 5.64
N TYR A 135 17.61 15.27 6.84
CA TYR A 135 18.16 16.60 7.11
C TYR A 135 18.62 16.63 8.57
N LYS A 136 19.92 16.60 8.73
CA LYS A 136 20.51 16.57 10.06
C LYS A 136 21.44 17.73 10.30
#